data_11b1b5429631fce0c4e2a8893671f308
#
_entry.id   11b1b5429631fce0c4e2a8893671f308
#
_cell.length_a   1.000
_cell.length_b   1.000
_cell.length_c   1.000
_cell.angle_alpha   90.00
_cell.angle_beta   90.00
_cell.angle_gamma   90.00
#
_symmetry.space_group_name_H-M   'P 1'
#
loop_
_entity.id
_entity.type
_entity.pdbx_description
1 polymer ?
#
loop_
_entity_poly.entity_id
_entity_poly.type
_entity_poly.pdbx_seq_one_letter_code
_entity_poly.pdbx_strand_id
1 'polypeptide(L)'
;MLPRLAFLALLARSASADWTWPNPALDEIEDITHVQAGVLRSGILDGVSSCDSFPQSGTGDPSRQASSEWLRTAFHDAITHNAQNGTGGVDASLIWETDRSGNLGGRSFNDTFAFMMEFHSVRVSMSDLIALAAYTAVRNCKGPGLVMRAGRIDATEPGPEGGVPEPKDNINKLLAKFANAGFNQTDMIQMVACGHTIGGVHGQFFPELTGDSNETNFVHFDTTGSAFDNKIATEYLDGTTMNPLVTARGGNNSDFAVYNSDGNATIIAMSEPQTFLSTCGSILQRMIDTVPSTVKLSDITPMKVKPRSLQLKLLSTGELQLDGYIRVRSEDRGLGEQPTVKLVYADRTGQINSTRIDTTPVRQQGGMGSGFEAVFWFYEIPSIILPNGISHFNVSVTNTTTGLETFYDNNGNGYPVQDNIIFQSAQSCLVFPPDMSGDPNLTLTAAVRDGLNLTNPSFNVVVQTPRANSMVPALVVKSAPMKLLQSTTFGYTLYSGSYTLPADSWSTTADVLVEGPDGIKYEDGFKSTNELSNECSSF
;
A
#
# COMPACT_ATOMS: atom_id res chain seq x y z
N MET A 1 44.34 38.71 17.88
CA MET A 1 42.88 38.79 17.65
C MET A 1 42.58 38.00 16.37
N LEU A 2 42.15 36.77 16.50
CA LEU A 2 41.70 35.92 15.40
C LEU A 2 40.17 35.94 15.38
N PRO A 3 39.50 36.08 14.21
CA PRO A 3 38.05 36.05 14.14
C PRO A 3 37.55 34.60 14.24
N ARG A 4 36.59 34.38 15.14
CA ARG A 4 35.83 33.14 15.22
C ARG A 4 34.86 33.07 14.02
N LEU A 5 35.11 32.14 13.09
CA LEU A 5 34.14 31.73 12.10
C LEU A 5 33.06 30.91 12.79
N ALA A 6 31.85 31.46 12.84
CA ALA A 6 30.64 30.72 13.22
C ALA A 6 30.22 29.87 12.04
N PHE A 7 30.32 28.54 12.17
CA PHE A 7 29.69 27.60 11.25
C PHE A 7 28.19 27.63 11.53
N LEU A 8 27.41 28.26 10.66
CA LEU A 8 25.96 28.02 10.55
C LEU A 8 25.76 26.64 9.91
N ALA A 9 25.45 25.65 10.72
CA ALA A 9 24.90 24.41 10.21
C ALA A 9 23.51 24.70 9.64
N LEU A 10 23.39 24.76 8.32
CA LEU A 10 22.10 24.63 7.64
C LEU A 10 21.59 23.22 7.92
N LEU A 11 20.67 23.09 8.87
CA LEU A 11 19.78 21.94 8.97
C LEU A 11 18.90 21.97 7.72
N ALA A 12 19.24 21.12 6.74
CA ALA A 12 18.33 20.79 5.67
C ALA A 12 17.11 20.15 6.32
N ARG A 13 16.04 20.91 6.49
CA ARG A 13 14.70 20.34 6.69
C ARG A 13 14.41 19.57 5.41
N SER A 14 14.38 18.24 5.49
CA SER A 14 13.70 17.44 4.50
C SER A 14 12.26 17.96 4.49
N ALA A 15 11.86 18.62 3.41
CA ALA A 15 10.49 18.96 3.18
C ALA A 15 9.76 17.63 2.94
N SER A 16 9.19 17.04 4.00
CA SER A 16 8.08 16.14 3.82
C SER A 16 7.01 16.95 3.10
N ALA A 17 6.52 16.47 1.99
CA ALA A 17 5.33 17.03 1.40
C ALA A 17 4.20 16.80 2.40
N ASP A 18 3.90 17.84 3.20
CA ASP A 18 2.84 17.78 4.20
C ASP A 18 1.50 17.80 3.45
N TRP A 19 1.05 16.61 3.03
CA TRP A 19 -0.29 16.48 2.49
C TRP A 19 -1.32 16.64 3.61
N THR A 20 -2.52 17.09 3.23
CA THR A 20 -3.60 17.41 4.17
C THR A 20 -4.60 16.26 4.21
N TRP A 21 -5.01 15.85 5.39
CA TRP A 21 -6.07 14.85 5.58
C TRP A 21 -7.46 15.50 5.38
N PRO A 22 -8.47 14.83 4.81
CA PRO A 22 -8.37 13.53 4.16
C PRO A 22 -7.73 13.60 2.76
N ASN A 23 -6.96 12.59 2.43
CA ASN A 23 -6.46 12.39 1.07
C ASN A 23 -6.70 10.93 0.65
N PRO A 24 -7.86 10.62 0.06
CA PRO A 24 -8.23 9.24 -0.27
C PRO A 24 -7.22 8.48 -1.13
N ALA A 25 -6.42 9.17 -1.93
CA ALA A 25 -5.39 8.56 -2.75
C ALA A 25 -4.12 8.14 -1.98
N LEU A 26 -3.89 8.72 -0.79
CA LEU A 26 -2.68 8.48 0.00
C LEU A 26 -2.97 7.85 1.37
N ASP A 27 -4.14 8.14 1.96
CA ASP A 27 -4.50 7.71 3.31
C ASP A 27 -4.42 6.20 3.51
N GLU A 28 -4.98 5.45 2.57
CA GLU A 28 -5.09 4.00 2.67
C GLU A 28 -3.73 3.33 2.47
N ILE A 29 -3.02 3.69 1.40
CA ILE A 29 -1.70 3.10 1.12
C ILE A 29 -0.66 3.48 2.19
N GLU A 30 -0.77 4.65 2.80
CA GLU A 30 0.08 5.07 3.92
C GLU A 30 -0.17 4.18 5.15
N ASP A 31 -1.42 3.89 5.48
CA ASP A 31 -1.75 2.96 6.58
C ASP A 31 -1.29 1.53 6.26
N ILE A 32 -1.52 1.03 5.04
CA ILE A 32 -1.06 -0.29 4.60
C ILE A 32 0.46 -0.39 4.74
N THR A 33 1.19 0.64 4.36
CA THR A 33 2.66 0.64 4.40
C THR A 33 3.20 0.66 5.83
N HIS A 34 2.61 1.45 6.72
CA HIS A 34 3.26 1.80 7.99
C HIS A 34 2.64 1.16 9.22
N VAL A 35 1.37 0.79 9.20
CA VAL A 35 0.70 0.20 10.38
C VAL A 35 0.78 -1.33 10.32
N GLN A 36 1.87 -1.90 10.86
CA GLN A 36 2.18 -3.34 10.71
C GLN A 36 1.95 -4.17 11.97
N ALA A 37 1.60 -3.56 13.09
CA ALA A 37 1.32 -4.25 14.35
C ALA A 37 0.13 -3.63 15.08
N GLY A 38 -0.42 -4.35 16.05
CA GLY A 38 -1.53 -3.88 16.88
C GLY A 38 -2.92 -4.17 16.28
N VAL A 39 -3.96 -3.60 16.91
CA VAL A 39 -5.37 -3.89 16.58
C VAL A 39 -5.75 -3.44 15.18
N LEU A 40 -5.18 -2.31 14.74
CA LEU A 40 -5.50 -1.69 13.44
C LEU A 40 -4.43 -1.96 12.37
N ARG A 41 -3.67 -3.04 12.51
CA ARG A 41 -2.61 -3.42 11.57
C ARG A 41 -3.15 -3.74 10.18
N SER A 42 -2.37 -3.45 9.15
CA SER A 42 -2.73 -3.78 7.76
C SER A 42 -2.55 -5.27 7.44
N GLY A 43 -1.49 -5.90 7.95
CA GLY A 43 -1.16 -7.30 7.67
C GLY A 43 -0.31 -7.55 6.42
N ILE A 44 0.11 -6.52 5.67
CA ILE A 44 0.92 -6.70 4.46
C ILE A 44 2.23 -7.47 4.74
N LEU A 45 2.83 -7.26 5.91
CA LEU A 45 4.08 -7.92 6.30
C LEU A 45 3.91 -9.43 6.54
N ASP A 46 2.70 -9.90 6.81
CA ASP A 46 2.42 -11.33 7.02
C ASP A 46 2.71 -12.17 5.77
N GLY A 47 2.60 -11.57 4.59
CA GLY A 47 2.89 -12.24 3.32
C GLY A 47 4.36 -12.56 3.08
N VAL A 48 5.29 -11.96 3.83
CA VAL A 48 6.74 -12.13 3.63
C VAL A 48 7.55 -12.42 4.90
N SER A 49 6.92 -12.49 6.07
CA SER A 49 7.63 -12.79 7.32
C SER A 49 7.73 -14.32 7.54
N SER A 50 8.92 -14.85 7.77
CA SER A 50 10.26 -14.26 7.72
C SER A 50 10.78 -14.09 6.29
N CYS A 51 12.02 -13.49 6.11
CA CYS A 51 12.58 -13.26 4.78
C CYS A 51 12.67 -14.52 3.92
N ASP A 52 12.99 -15.67 4.53
CA ASP A 52 13.16 -16.98 3.90
C ASP A 52 11.88 -17.81 3.83
N SER A 53 10.74 -17.25 4.20
CA SER A 53 9.48 -18.01 4.28
C SER A 53 8.60 -17.83 3.05
N PHE A 54 7.66 -18.77 2.92
CA PHE A 54 6.51 -18.66 2.03
C PHE A 54 5.22 -18.87 2.84
N PRO A 55 4.70 -17.83 3.52
CA PRO A 55 3.59 -17.97 4.48
C PRO A 55 2.26 -18.39 3.85
N GLN A 56 2.03 -18.09 2.57
CA GLN A 56 0.76 -18.31 1.88
C GLN A 56 0.36 -19.79 1.77
N SER A 57 1.30 -20.71 1.94
CA SER A 57 1.00 -22.16 1.88
C SER A 57 0.45 -22.74 3.18
N GLY A 58 0.45 -21.97 4.27
CA GLY A 58 0.04 -22.44 5.61
C GLY A 58 0.98 -23.49 6.23
N THR A 59 1.74 -24.22 5.43
CA THR A 59 2.69 -25.27 5.86
C THR A 59 4.16 -24.91 5.64
N GLY A 60 4.39 -23.76 4.99
CA GLY A 60 5.71 -23.38 4.47
C GLY A 60 6.11 -24.28 3.28
N ASP A 61 6.48 -23.68 2.18
CA ASP A 61 7.08 -24.39 1.04
C ASP A 61 8.59 -24.09 1.06
N PRO A 62 9.44 -25.08 1.39
CA PRO A 62 10.88 -24.84 1.51
C PRO A 62 11.56 -24.53 0.17
N SER A 63 10.85 -24.73 -0.94
CA SER A 63 11.32 -24.38 -2.28
C SER A 63 10.91 -22.98 -2.73
N ARG A 64 10.25 -22.18 -1.88
CA ARG A 64 9.72 -20.85 -2.23
C ARG A 64 10.10 -19.81 -1.18
N GLN A 65 10.29 -18.58 -1.64
CA GLN A 65 10.60 -17.43 -0.80
C GLN A 65 9.75 -16.22 -1.24
N ALA A 66 8.74 -15.87 -0.45
CA ALA A 66 7.80 -14.80 -0.80
C ALA A 66 8.49 -13.45 -1.00
N SER A 67 9.50 -13.11 -0.19
CA SER A 67 10.25 -11.86 -0.35
C SER A 67 10.92 -11.75 -1.72
N SER A 68 11.51 -12.83 -2.22
CA SER A 68 12.15 -12.83 -3.55
C SER A 68 11.12 -12.79 -4.67
N GLU A 69 9.99 -13.47 -4.52
CA GLU A 69 8.89 -13.44 -5.49
C GLU A 69 8.29 -12.05 -5.61
N TRP A 70 8.11 -11.34 -4.50
CA TRP A 70 7.62 -9.96 -4.48
C TRP A 70 8.59 -8.99 -5.15
N LEU A 71 9.89 -9.10 -4.83
CA LEU A 71 10.91 -8.27 -5.47
C LEU A 71 10.98 -8.55 -6.98
N ARG A 72 10.91 -9.85 -7.36
CA ARG A 72 10.87 -10.27 -8.77
C ARG A 72 9.64 -9.72 -9.50
N THR A 73 8.47 -9.71 -8.87
CA THR A 73 7.23 -9.16 -9.45
C THR A 73 7.43 -7.69 -9.82
N ALA A 74 8.00 -6.89 -8.92
CA ALA A 74 8.27 -5.49 -9.20
C ALA A 74 9.32 -5.28 -10.30
N PHE A 75 10.35 -6.14 -10.36
CA PHE A 75 11.34 -6.08 -11.43
C PHE A 75 10.72 -6.41 -12.80
N HIS A 76 9.92 -7.47 -12.89
CA HIS A 76 9.30 -7.89 -14.16
C HIS A 76 8.31 -6.85 -14.70
N ASP A 77 7.60 -6.14 -13.84
CA ASP A 77 6.74 -5.03 -14.22
C ASP A 77 7.59 -3.82 -14.66
N ALA A 78 8.57 -3.39 -13.83
CA ALA A 78 9.41 -2.23 -14.07
C ALA A 78 10.25 -2.33 -15.36
N ILE A 79 10.80 -3.52 -15.69
CA ILE A 79 11.74 -3.69 -16.82
C ILE A 79 11.03 -3.62 -18.19
N THR A 80 9.71 -3.67 -18.22
CA THR A 80 8.91 -3.47 -19.44
C THR A 80 8.82 -2.01 -19.87
N HIS A 81 9.36 -1.08 -19.06
CA HIS A 81 9.36 0.34 -19.36
C HIS A 81 10.03 0.64 -20.72
N ASN A 82 9.46 1.60 -21.43
CA ASN A 82 10.07 2.20 -22.60
C ASN A 82 10.41 3.67 -22.31
N ALA A 83 11.67 3.92 -21.97
CA ALA A 83 12.14 5.26 -21.58
C ALA A 83 12.05 6.28 -22.73
N GLN A 84 12.07 5.84 -23.98
CA GLN A 84 11.95 6.74 -25.14
C GLN A 84 10.51 7.27 -25.28
N ASN A 85 9.53 6.40 -25.07
CA ASN A 85 8.11 6.74 -25.21
C ASN A 85 7.47 7.18 -23.88
N GLY A 86 8.11 6.89 -22.75
CA GLY A 86 7.59 7.15 -21.41
C GLY A 86 6.38 6.29 -21.07
N THR A 87 6.35 5.02 -21.51
CA THR A 87 5.25 4.06 -21.30
C THR A 87 5.76 2.82 -20.56
N GLY A 88 4.86 2.08 -19.91
CA GLY A 88 5.21 0.91 -19.11
C GLY A 88 5.97 1.29 -17.83
N GLY A 89 6.57 0.32 -17.18
CA GLY A 89 7.19 0.47 -15.87
C GLY A 89 6.33 -0.17 -14.80
N VAL A 90 6.39 0.29 -13.56
CA VAL A 90 5.52 -0.23 -12.49
C VAL A 90 4.11 0.32 -12.69
N ASP A 91 3.36 -0.34 -13.57
CA ASP A 91 2.00 0.01 -13.97
C ASP A 91 1.02 -1.18 -13.91
N ALA A 92 1.46 -2.29 -13.31
CA ALA A 92 0.69 -3.52 -13.16
C ALA A 92 0.27 -4.20 -14.47
N SER A 93 0.87 -3.87 -15.63
CA SER A 93 0.61 -4.59 -16.88
C SER A 93 0.94 -6.09 -16.77
N LEU A 94 1.83 -6.46 -15.88
CA LEU A 94 2.21 -7.84 -15.59
C LEU A 94 1.02 -8.75 -15.22
N ILE A 95 -0.10 -8.21 -14.72
CA ILE A 95 -1.30 -9.02 -14.39
C ILE A 95 -1.88 -9.79 -15.57
N TRP A 96 -1.59 -9.39 -16.82
CA TRP A 96 -1.97 -10.09 -18.05
C TRP A 96 -0.84 -10.87 -18.70
N GLU A 97 0.35 -10.87 -18.11
CA GLU A 97 1.58 -11.33 -18.76
C GLU A 97 2.17 -12.57 -18.09
N THR A 98 1.52 -13.08 -17.05
CA THR A 98 2.04 -14.17 -16.21
C THR A 98 2.35 -15.45 -16.98
N ASP A 99 1.70 -15.67 -18.13
CA ASP A 99 1.89 -16.85 -18.98
C ASP A 99 2.97 -16.68 -20.06
N ARG A 100 3.57 -15.48 -20.18
CA ARG A 100 4.62 -15.22 -21.19
C ARG A 100 5.93 -15.95 -20.87
N SER A 101 6.69 -16.30 -21.91
CA SER A 101 7.94 -17.06 -21.76
C SER A 101 8.97 -16.38 -20.85
N GLY A 102 9.06 -15.04 -20.87
CA GLY A 102 9.93 -14.27 -19.98
C GLY A 102 9.49 -14.27 -18.52
N ASN A 103 8.25 -14.69 -18.25
CA ASN A 103 7.63 -14.67 -16.93
C ASN A 103 7.49 -16.08 -16.32
N LEU A 104 8.21 -17.07 -16.86
CA LEU A 104 8.20 -18.42 -16.30
C LEU A 104 8.69 -18.43 -14.85
N GLY A 105 8.14 -19.32 -14.04
CA GLY A 105 8.47 -19.45 -12.61
C GLY A 105 7.28 -19.90 -11.78
N GLY A 106 6.43 -20.73 -12.37
CA GLY A 106 5.27 -21.33 -11.71
C GLY A 106 4.21 -20.29 -11.35
N ARG A 107 3.74 -20.37 -10.11
CA ARG A 107 2.66 -19.52 -9.61
C ARG A 107 3.13 -18.24 -8.93
N SER A 108 4.44 -17.93 -8.95
CA SER A 108 5.01 -16.86 -8.13
C SER A 108 4.30 -15.49 -8.31
N PHE A 109 4.03 -15.09 -9.55
CA PHE A 109 3.29 -13.85 -9.82
C PHE A 109 1.83 -13.94 -9.39
N ASN A 110 1.16 -15.05 -9.73
CA ASN A 110 -0.25 -15.24 -9.39
C ASN A 110 -0.47 -15.29 -7.88
N ASP A 111 0.40 -15.95 -7.13
CA ASP A 111 0.30 -16.01 -5.67
C ASP A 111 0.62 -14.64 -5.03
N THR A 112 1.57 -13.88 -5.60
CA THR A 112 1.82 -12.50 -5.21
C THR A 112 0.58 -11.63 -5.44
N PHE A 113 -0.03 -11.70 -6.62
CA PHE A 113 -1.25 -10.95 -6.90
C PHE A 113 -2.43 -11.40 -6.05
N ALA A 114 -2.58 -12.70 -5.79
CA ALA A 114 -3.62 -13.22 -4.91
C ALA A 114 -3.55 -12.58 -3.51
N PHE A 115 -2.36 -12.47 -2.95
CA PHE A 115 -2.16 -11.79 -1.67
C PHE A 115 -2.39 -10.29 -1.77
N MET A 116 -1.91 -9.63 -2.84
CA MET A 116 -2.08 -8.19 -3.03
C MET A 116 -3.55 -7.79 -3.25
N MET A 117 -4.38 -8.68 -3.79
CA MET A 117 -5.82 -8.42 -3.96
C MET A 117 -6.56 -8.16 -2.64
N GLU A 118 -6.04 -8.60 -1.50
CA GLU A 118 -6.60 -8.28 -0.18
C GLU A 118 -6.52 -6.77 0.15
N PHE A 119 -5.58 -6.05 -0.49
CA PHE A 119 -5.32 -4.62 -0.29
C PHE A 119 -5.74 -3.77 -1.49
N HIS A 120 -6.03 -4.41 -2.62
CA HIS A 120 -6.40 -3.72 -3.85
C HIS A 120 -7.81 -3.12 -3.75
N SER A 121 -7.92 -1.82 -3.97
CA SER A 121 -9.18 -1.09 -3.85
C SER A 121 -9.23 0.09 -4.82
N VAL A 122 -10.34 0.79 -4.89
CA VAL A 122 -10.45 2.05 -5.66
C VAL A 122 -9.56 3.17 -5.11
N ARG A 123 -8.96 2.99 -3.94
CA ARG A 123 -8.01 3.94 -3.32
C ARG A 123 -6.56 3.48 -3.43
N VAL A 124 -6.32 2.22 -3.73
CA VAL A 124 -4.98 1.63 -3.78
C VAL A 124 -4.84 0.81 -5.06
N SER A 125 -4.04 1.29 -6.00
CA SER A 125 -3.78 0.62 -7.28
C SER A 125 -2.95 -0.67 -7.09
N MET A 126 -3.09 -1.63 -8.00
CA MET A 126 -2.25 -2.83 -8.00
C MET A 126 -0.78 -2.47 -8.24
N SER A 127 -0.50 -1.47 -9.05
CA SER A 127 0.86 -0.97 -9.29
C SER A 127 1.50 -0.33 -8.06
N ASP A 128 0.74 0.36 -7.20
CA ASP A 128 1.27 0.82 -5.91
C ASP A 128 1.54 -0.35 -4.96
N LEU A 129 0.72 -1.42 -5.00
CA LEU A 129 0.95 -2.64 -4.24
C LEU A 129 2.17 -3.42 -4.72
N ILE A 130 2.44 -3.47 -6.03
CA ILE A 130 3.67 -4.05 -6.58
C ILE A 130 4.92 -3.30 -6.07
N ALA A 131 4.90 -1.98 -6.08
CA ALA A 131 5.99 -1.19 -5.52
C ALA A 131 6.15 -1.41 -4.01
N LEU A 132 5.04 -1.47 -3.28
CA LEU A 132 5.02 -1.78 -1.85
C LEU A 132 5.53 -3.20 -1.56
N ALA A 133 5.26 -4.15 -2.44
CA ALA A 133 5.80 -5.51 -2.33
C ALA A 133 7.32 -5.51 -2.33
N ALA A 134 7.96 -4.84 -3.31
CA ALA A 134 9.43 -4.71 -3.33
C ALA A 134 9.97 -3.96 -2.11
N TYR A 135 9.33 -2.84 -1.73
CA TYR A 135 9.68 -2.08 -0.54
C TYR A 135 9.66 -2.95 0.72
N THR A 136 8.59 -3.72 0.91
CA THR A 136 8.40 -4.59 2.08
C THR A 136 9.39 -5.75 2.08
N ALA A 137 9.56 -6.42 0.94
CA ALA A 137 10.49 -7.54 0.78
C ALA A 137 11.94 -7.17 1.10
N VAL A 138 12.43 -6.07 0.53
CA VAL A 138 13.80 -5.59 0.77
C VAL A 138 14.01 -5.28 2.25
N ARG A 139 13.08 -4.57 2.88
CA ARG A 139 13.18 -4.20 4.31
C ARG A 139 13.06 -5.42 5.23
N ASN A 140 12.17 -6.36 4.93
CA ASN A 140 12.00 -7.59 5.71
C ASN A 140 13.28 -8.45 5.71
N CYS A 141 14.01 -8.45 4.60
CA CYS A 141 15.30 -9.15 4.46
C CYS A 141 16.50 -8.32 4.99
N LYS A 142 16.27 -7.22 5.71
CA LYS A 142 17.30 -6.31 6.25
C LYS A 142 18.11 -5.56 5.18
N GLY A 143 17.52 -5.38 4.01
CA GLY A 143 18.09 -4.58 2.94
C GLY A 143 18.05 -3.07 3.21
N PRO A 144 18.47 -2.26 2.23
CA PRO A 144 18.53 -0.82 2.38
C PRO A 144 17.13 -0.21 2.55
N GLY A 145 17.07 0.95 3.20
CA GLY A 145 15.84 1.72 3.31
C GLY A 145 15.44 2.32 1.97
N LEU A 146 14.29 1.91 1.45
CA LEU A 146 13.65 2.54 0.31
C LEU A 146 12.63 3.59 0.80
N VAL A 147 12.27 4.51 -0.07
CA VAL A 147 11.17 5.48 0.15
C VAL A 147 9.95 4.99 -0.63
N MET A 148 8.86 4.73 0.07
CA MET A 148 7.62 4.38 -0.61
C MET A 148 6.95 5.64 -1.14
N ARG A 149 6.58 5.60 -2.43
CA ARG A 149 5.82 6.63 -3.12
C ARG A 149 4.58 6.00 -3.74
N ALA A 150 3.47 6.71 -3.71
CA ALA A 150 2.18 6.28 -4.24
C ALA A 150 1.68 7.22 -5.34
N GLY A 151 0.63 6.79 -6.03
CA GLY A 151 0.00 7.53 -7.13
C GLY A 151 0.21 6.87 -8.49
N ARG A 152 0.63 5.60 -8.52
CA ARG A 152 0.71 4.80 -9.75
C ARG A 152 -0.70 4.54 -10.28
N ILE A 153 -0.79 4.40 -11.58
CA ILE A 153 -2.04 4.13 -12.28
C ILE A 153 -1.89 2.80 -13.00
N ASP A 154 -2.81 1.89 -12.73
CA ASP A 154 -2.82 0.58 -13.34
C ASP A 154 -3.04 0.66 -14.85
N ALA A 155 -2.25 -0.09 -15.60
CA ALA A 155 -2.45 -0.30 -17.03
C ALA A 155 -3.83 -0.90 -17.30
N THR A 156 -4.34 -0.67 -18.50
CA THR A 156 -5.64 -1.22 -18.95
C THR A 156 -5.48 -2.39 -19.92
N GLU A 157 -4.25 -2.67 -20.33
CA GLU A 157 -3.87 -3.71 -21.28
C GLU A 157 -2.44 -4.20 -21.00
N PRO A 158 -2.04 -5.38 -21.48
CA PRO A 158 -0.70 -5.89 -21.33
C PRO A 158 0.34 -5.01 -22.04
N GLY A 159 1.55 -4.93 -21.50
CA GLY A 159 2.69 -4.29 -22.14
C GLY A 159 3.21 -5.08 -23.35
N PRO A 160 4.21 -4.53 -24.08
CA PRO A 160 4.85 -5.22 -25.19
C PRO A 160 5.57 -6.51 -24.75
N GLU A 161 5.59 -7.52 -25.60
CA GLU A 161 6.34 -8.75 -25.35
C GLU A 161 7.85 -8.56 -25.51
N GLY A 162 8.64 -9.41 -24.84
CA GLY A 162 10.08 -9.53 -25.03
C GLY A 162 10.92 -8.50 -24.27
N GLY A 163 10.33 -7.65 -23.41
CA GLY A 163 11.05 -6.69 -22.57
C GLY A 163 11.83 -7.34 -21.42
N VAL A 164 11.31 -8.43 -20.87
CA VAL A 164 11.91 -9.11 -19.71
C VAL A 164 13.19 -9.88 -20.11
N PRO A 165 14.32 -9.70 -19.38
CA PRO A 165 15.54 -10.50 -19.55
C PRO A 165 15.31 -11.99 -19.31
N GLU A 166 15.92 -12.85 -20.13
CA GLU A 166 15.85 -14.30 -20.01
C GLU A 166 17.26 -14.92 -19.79
N PRO A 167 17.39 -16.07 -19.10
CA PRO A 167 18.68 -16.69 -18.82
C PRO A 167 19.52 -17.01 -20.07
N LYS A 168 18.86 -17.24 -21.21
CA LYS A 168 19.48 -17.52 -22.52
C LYS A 168 19.86 -16.28 -23.33
N ASP A 169 19.53 -15.07 -22.86
CA ASP A 169 19.83 -13.85 -23.56
C ASP A 169 21.34 -13.56 -23.53
N ASN A 170 21.94 -13.28 -24.68
CA ASN A 170 23.33 -12.84 -24.73
C ASN A 170 23.46 -11.40 -24.20
N ILE A 171 24.68 -11.00 -23.89
CA ILE A 171 24.95 -9.71 -23.25
C ILE A 171 24.41 -8.51 -24.06
N ASN A 172 24.48 -8.55 -25.39
CA ASN A 172 23.98 -7.44 -26.22
C ASN A 172 22.45 -7.29 -26.09
N LYS A 173 21.74 -8.41 -26.02
CA LYS A 173 20.28 -8.42 -25.83
C LYS A 173 19.91 -7.96 -24.42
N LEU A 174 20.65 -8.37 -23.40
CA LEU A 174 20.46 -7.90 -22.02
C LEU A 174 20.68 -6.40 -21.92
N LEU A 175 21.80 -5.87 -22.45
CA LEU A 175 22.07 -4.44 -22.50
C LEU A 175 20.97 -3.65 -23.22
N ALA A 176 20.45 -4.18 -24.33
CA ALA A 176 19.38 -3.52 -25.07
C ALA A 176 18.07 -3.46 -24.29
N LYS A 177 17.69 -4.53 -23.57
CA LYS A 177 16.48 -4.57 -22.73
C LYS A 177 16.58 -3.57 -21.57
N PHE A 178 17.69 -3.56 -20.84
CA PHE A 178 17.92 -2.58 -19.78
C PHE A 178 17.97 -1.13 -20.29
N ALA A 179 18.66 -0.89 -21.41
CA ALA A 179 18.72 0.43 -22.02
C ALA A 179 17.33 0.94 -22.46
N ASN A 180 16.49 0.05 -23.02
CA ASN A 180 15.11 0.40 -23.36
C ASN A 180 14.30 0.85 -22.13
N ALA A 181 14.51 0.20 -20.99
CA ALA A 181 13.89 0.56 -19.73
C ALA A 181 14.53 1.80 -19.04
N GLY A 182 15.60 2.37 -19.63
CA GLY A 182 16.28 3.57 -19.10
C GLY A 182 17.41 3.27 -18.12
N PHE A 183 17.93 2.03 -18.13
CA PHE A 183 19.05 1.60 -17.29
C PHE A 183 20.30 1.31 -18.12
N ASN A 184 21.41 1.91 -17.74
CA ASN A 184 22.69 1.68 -18.43
C ASN A 184 23.36 0.36 -17.98
N GLN A 185 24.55 0.07 -18.51
CA GLN A 185 25.31 -1.16 -18.18
C GLN A 185 25.62 -1.29 -16.69
N THR A 186 26.05 -0.22 -16.04
CA THR A 186 26.32 -0.22 -14.59
C THR A 186 25.03 -0.45 -13.80
N ASP A 187 23.94 0.22 -14.18
CA ASP A 187 22.61 0.02 -13.59
C ASP A 187 22.13 -1.45 -13.72
N MET A 188 22.36 -2.07 -14.87
CA MET A 188 22.03 -3.47 -15.13
C MET A 188 22.77 -4.39 -14.15
N ILE A 189 24.10 -4.23 -14.02
CA ILE A 189 24.89 -5.05 -13.08
C ILE A 189 24.41 -4.88 -11.64
N GLN A 190 24.19 -3.63 -11.25
CA GLN A 190 23.70 -3.31 -9.91
C GLN A 190 22.32 -3.91 -9.64
N MET A 191 21.39 -3.77 -10.58
CA MET A 191 20.01 -4.25 -10.41
C MET A 191 19.95 -5.77 -10.33
N VAL A 192 20.72 -6.49 -11.17
CA VAL A 192 20.79 -7.96 -11.12
C VAL A 192 21.42 -8.43 -9.81
N ALA A 193 22.54 -7.84 -9.38
CA ALA A 193 23.16 -8.21 -8.12
C ALA A 193 22.24 -7.93 -6.91
N CYS A 194 21.56 -6.77 -6.89
CA CYS A 194 20.65 -6.41 -5.82
C CYS A 194 19.35 -7.25 -5.82
N GLY A 195 18.88 -7.70 -6.98
CA GLY A 195 17.74 -8.60 -7.08
C GLY A 195 18.05 -10.04 -6.67
N HIS A 196 19.26 -10.51 -7.02
CA HIS A 196 19.68 -11.89 -6.81
C HIS A 196 20.45 -12.12 -5.49
N THR A 197 20.50 -11.14 -4.57
CA THR A 197 21.01 -11.37 -3.19
C THR A 197 20.01 -12.15 -2.32
N ILE A 198 18.77 -12.29 -2.77
CA ILE A 198 17.72 -13.14 -2.16
C ILE A 198 17.07 -13.99 -3.26
N GLY A 199 16.53 -15.14 -2.86
CA GLY A 199 15.86 -16.04 -3.81
C GLY A 199 16.80 -17.06 -4.43
N GLY A 200 16.38 -17.57 -5.58
CA GLY A 200 17.07 -18.64 -6.30
C GLY A 200 16.32 -19.13 -7.53
N VAL A 201 16.76 -20.24 -8.09
CA VAL A 201 16.20 -20.87 -9.29
C VAL A 201 15.49 -22.17 -8.93
N HIS A 202 14.26 -22.33 -9.40
CA HIS A 202 13.48 -23.56 -9.24
C HIS A 202 13.87 -24.61 -10.29
N GLY A 203 14.27 -25.79 -9.85
CA GLY A 203 14.62 -26.90 -10.73
C GLY A 203 13.47 -27.39 -11.60
N GLN A 204 12.26 -27.35 -11.09
CA GLN A 204 11.07 -27.72 -11.84
C GLN A 204 10.90 -26.93 -13.15
N PHE A 205 11.24 -25.64 -13.15
CA PHE A 205 11.05 -24.75 -14.31
C PHE A 205 12.32 -24.56 -15.13
N PHE A 206 13.49 -24.76 -14.51
CA PHE A 206 14.80 -24.54 -15.12
C PHE A 206 15.77 -25.69 -14.79
N PRO A 207 15.42 -26.95 -15.15
CA PRO A 207 16.28 -28.10 -14.84
C PRO A 207 17.65 -28.02 -15.52
N GLU A 208 17.76 -27.33 -16.65
CA GLU A 208 19.03 -27.09 -17.34
C GLU A 208 19.98 -26.16 -16.58
N LEU A 209 19.46 -25.36 -15.66
CA LEU A 209 20.24 -24.48 -14.79
C LEU A 209 20.64 -25.15 -13.48
N THR A 210 19.73 -25.91 -12.90
CA THR A 210 19.91 -26.52 -11.57
C THR A 210 20.40 -27.96 -11.62
N GLY A 211 20.32 -28.61 -12.78
CA GLY A 211 20.71 -30.01 -12.98
C GLY A 211 19.69 -31.04 -12.49
N ASP A 212 18.58 -30.61 -11.92
CA ASP A 212 17.52 -31.49 -11.40
C ASP A 212 16.14 -30.83 -11.57
N SER A 213 15.17 -31.60 -12.07
CA SER A 213 13.78 -31.18 -12.31
C SER A 213 12.84 -31.41 -11.12
N ASN A 214 13.35 -31.76 -9.95
CA ASN A 214 12.52 -32.01 -8.77
C ASN A 214 11.81 -30.72 -8.34
N GLU A 215 10.52 -30.83 -7.99
CA GLU A 215 9.70 -29.71 -7.52
C GLU A 215 10.25 -29.03 -6.26
N THR A 216 10.93 -29.80 -5.40
CA THR A 216 11.55 -29.26 -4.17
C THR A 216 12.97 -28.74 -4.39
N ASN A 217 13.52 -28.85 -5.60
CA ASN A 217 14.86 -28.35 -5.90
C ASN A 217 14.83 -26.85 -6.12
N PHE A 218 15.30 -26.11 -5.10
CA PHE A 218 15.47 -24.67 -5.12
C PHE A 218 16.93 -24.34 -4.83
N VAL A 219 17.62 -23.78 -5.81
CA VAL A 219 19.04 -23.43 -5.70
C VAL A 219 19.15 -21.92 -5.49
N HIS A 220 19.59 -21.52 -4.30
CA HIS A 220 19.82 -20.11 -3.97
C HIS A 220 20.90 -19.49 -4.86
N PHE A 221 20.84 -18.19 -5.04
CA PHE A 221 21.86 -17.45 -5.79
C PHE A 221 23.18 -17.30 -5.00
N ASP A 222 23.12 -17.26 -3.67
CA ASP A 222 24.28 -17.24 -2.78
C ASP A 222 24.02 -18.05 -1.50
N THR A 223 25.00 -18.08 -0.60
CA THR A 223 24.92 -18.85 0.65
C THR A 223 24.10 -18.19 1.75
N THR A 224 23.64 -16.96 1.57
CA THR A 224 22.86 -16.16 2.53
C THR A 224 21.48 -15.76 2.01
N GLY A 225 20.83 -16.61 1.23
CA GLY A 225 19.56 -16.32 0.54
C GLY A 225 18.39 -15.82 1.43
N SER A 226 18.55 -15.80 2.76
CA SER A 226 17.61 -15.24 3.74
C SER A 226 18.01 -13.85 4.28
N ALA A 227 19.09 -13.27 3.74
CA ALA A 227 19.59 -11.96 4.14
C ALA A 227 19.96 -11.13 2.93
N PHE A 228 19.67 -9.85 2.96
CA PHE A 228 20.05 -8.92 1.92
C PHE A 228 21.48 -8.42 2.18
N ASP A 229 22.47 -9.02 1.55
CA ASP A 229 23.89 -8.71 1.76
C ASP A 229 24.72 -8.84 0.47
N ASN A 230 26.06 -8.66 0.57
CA ASN A 230 26.96 -8.63 -0.57
C ASN A 230 27.53 -10.01 -0.97
N LYS A 231 26.99 -11.11 -0.46
CA LYS A 231 27.49 -12.45 -0.76
C LYS A 231 27.42 -12.79 -2.24
N ILE A 232 26.36 -12.37 -2.91
CA ILE A 232 26.23 -12.53 -4.37
C ILE A 232 27.46 -12.00 -5.14
N ALA A 233 28.07 -10.91 -4.67
CA ALA A 233 29.26 -10.31 -5.28
C ALA A 233 30.56 -10.99 -4.83
N THR A 234 30.74 -11.23 -3.54
CA THR A 234 31.98 -11.82 -3.02
C THR A 234 32.17 -13.25 -3.48
N GLU A 235 31.13 -14.08 -3.46
CA GLU A 235 31.20 -15.47 -3.90
C GLU A 235 31.40 -15.60 -5.42
N TYR A 236 30.85 -14.66 -6.21
CA TYR A 236 31.15 -14.58 -7.64
C TYR A 236 32.64 -14.30 -7.88
N LEU A 237 33.21 -13.32 -7.18
CA LEU A 237 34.59 -12.87 -7.40
C LEU A 237 35.64 -13.90 -6.92
N ASP A 238 35.38 -14.62 -5.85
CA ASP A 238 36.29 -15.65 -5.33
C ASP A 238 36.07 -17.04 -5.96
N GLY A 239 35.06 -17.19 -6.82
CA GLY A 239 34.77 -18.43 -7.54
C GLY A 239 34.07 -19.50 -6.72
N THR A 240 33.47 -19.13 -5.57
CA THR A 240 32.73 -20.07 -4.70
C THR A 240 31.21 -20.01 -4.92
N THR A 241 30.75 -19.17 -5.82
CA THR A 241 29.32 -18.94 -6.06
C THR A 241 28.56 -20.22 -6.42
N MET A 242 27.38 -20.37 -5.81
CA MET A 242 26.42 -21.41 -6.17
C MET A 242 25.35 -20.95 -7.15
N ASN A 243 25.37 -19.67 -7.57
CA ASN A 243 24.38 -19.07 -8.48
C ASN A 243 24.26 -19.86 -9.79
N PRO A 244 23.12 -20.51 -10.08
CA PRO A 244 22.94 -21.26 -11.31
C PRO A 244 23.11 -20.42 -12.58
N LEU A 245 22.78 -19.12 -12.52
CA LEU A 245 22.92 -18.18 -13.64
C LEU A 245 24.38 -17.71 -13.85
N VAL A 246 25.30 -18.10 -12.97
CA VAL A 246 26.76 -17.95 -13.15
C VAL A 246 27.37 -19.27 -13.60
N THR A 247 27.00 -20.38 -12.95
CA THR A 247 27.66 -21.67 -13.10
C THR A 247 27.12 -22.52 -14.24
N ALA A 248 25.94 -22.21 -14.79
CA ALA A 248 25.34 -22.98 -15.88
C ALA A 248 26.20 -23.01 -17.14
N ARG A 249 26.11 -24.13 -17.86
CA ARG A 249 26.82 -24.35 -19.12
C ARG A 249 25.89 -24.14 -20.33
N GLY A 250 26.44 -23.99 -21.52
CA GLY A 250 25.66 -23.93 -22.75
C GLY A 250 25.02 -22.58 -23.05
N GLY A 251 25.51 -21.49 -22.46
CA GLY A 251 25.04 -20.13 -22.75
C GLY A 251 23.84 -19.67 -21.92
N ASN A 252 23.47 -20.43 -20.87
CA ASN A 252 22.39 -20.06 -19.93
C ASN A 252 22.93 -19.38 -18.66
N ASN A 253 24.04 -18.64 -18.78
CA ASN A 253 24.76 -18.02 -17.67
C ASN A 253 24.65 -16.49 -17.71
N SER A 254 23.42 -15.99 -17.68
CA SER A 254 23.13 -14.55 -17.81
C SER A 254 23.84 -13.69 -16.78
N ASP A 255 23.87 -14.11 -15.49
CA ASP A 255 24.51 -13.34 -14.43
C ASP A 255 26.03 -13.24 -14.62
N PHE A 256 26.67 -14.33 -15.08
CA PHE A 256 28.08 -14.28 -15.46
C PHE A 256 28.32 -13.26 -16.57
N ALA A 257 27.48 -13.28 -17.61
CA ALA A 257 27.60 -12.34 -18.72
C ALA A 257 27.37 -10.88 -18.26
N VAL A 258 26.41 -10.67 -17.36
CA VAL A 258 26.11 -9.35 -16.76
C VAL A 258 27.28 -8.85 -15.93
N TYR A 259 27.71 -9.62 -14.93
CA TYR A 259 28.76 -9.19 -13.99
C TYR A 259 30.10 -8.94 -14.68
N ASN A 260 30.44 -9.76 -15.68
CA ASN A 260 31.68 -9.62 -16.44
C ASN A 260 31.60 -8.53 -17.54
N SER A 261 30.44 -7.96 -17.81
CA SER A 261 30.23 -7.09 -18.98
C SER A 261 31.08 -5.83 -18.99
N ASP A 262 31.45 -5.30 -17.81
CA ASP A 262 32.34 -4.15 -17.63
C ASP A 262 33.73 -4.54 -17.11
N GLY A 263 34.15 -5.81 -17.27
CA GLY A 263 35.39 -6.35 -16.75
C GLY A 263 35.38 -6.52 -15.23
N ASN A 264 34.22 -6.77 -14.66
CA ASN A 264 33.95 -6.92 -13.22
C ASN A 264 34.09 -5.62 -12.39
N ALA A 265 34.22 -4.45 -13.00
CA ALA A 265 34.48 -3.22 -12.25
C ALA A 265 33.35 -2.89 -11.26
N THR A 266 32.09 -2.99 -11.71
CA THR A 266 30.92 -2.70 -10.85
C THR A 266 30.74 -3.74 -9.76
N ILE A 267 30.86 -5.05 -10.07
CA ILE A 267 30.65 -6.09 -9.06
C ILE A 267 31.80 -6.12 -8.02
N ILE A 268 33.03 -5.74 -8.40
CA ILE A 268 34.14 -5.52 -7.47
C ILE A 268 33.80 -4.40 -6.47
N ALA A 269 33.29 -3.28 -6.94
CA ALA A 269 32.87 -2.19 -6.06
C ALA A 269 31.75 -2.64 -5.08
N MET A 270 30.82 -3.48 -5.56
CA MET A 270 29.72 -4.02 -4.75
C MET A 270 30.14 -5.13 -3.78
N SER A 271 31.38 -5.62 -3.83
CA SER A 271 31.89 -6.58 -2.85
C SER A 271 32.14 -5.96 -1.46
N GLU A 272 32.13 -4.62 -1.34
CA GLU A 272 32.21 -3.92 -0.06
C GLU A 272 30.79 -3.76 0.52
N PRO A 273 30.51 -4.18 1.77
CA PRO A 273 29.15 -4.25 2.30
C PRO A 273 28.36 -2.95 2.29
N GLN A 274 28.99 -1.82 2.67
CA GLN A 274 28.30 -0.51 2.71
C GLN A 274 28.02 0.01 1.30
N THR A 275 28.95 -0.19 0.37
CA THR A 275 28.79 0.13 -1.05
C THR A 275 27.66 -0.70 -1.65
N PHE A 276 27.58 -2.00 -1.34
CA PHE A 276 26.48 -2.86 -1.76
C PHE A 276 25.12 -2.30 -1.32
N LEU A 277 24.95 -2.07 -0.03
CA LEU A 277 23.67 -1.58 0.52
C LEU A 277 23.29 -0.21 -0.06
N SER A 278 24.23 0.73 -0.14
CA SER A 278 23.93 2.07 -0.69
C SER A 278 23.59 2.04 -2.18
N THR A 279 24.30 1.21 -2.94
CA THR A 279 24.06 1.00 -4.37
C THR A 279 22.69 0.35 -4.58
N CYS A 280 22.38 -0.71 -3.84
CA CYS A 280 21.08 -1.38 -3.91
C CYS A 280 19.93 -0.44 -3.50
N GLY A 281 20.11 0.39 -2.47
CA GLY A 281 19.13 1.42 -2.13
C GLY A 281 18.83 2.35 -3.28
N SER A 282 19.86 2.82 -3.99
CA SER A 282 19.69 3.73 -5.12
C SER A 282 19.04 3.07 -6.33
N ILE A 283 19.51 1.88 -6.73
CA ILE A 283 19.02 1.24 -7.96
C ILE A 283 17.61 0.65 -7.80
N LEU A 284 17.31 0.03 -6.66
CA LEU A 284 15.98 -0.49 -6.38
C LEU A 284 14.95 0.64 -6.19
N GLN A 285 15.37 1.79 -5.63
CA GLN A 285 14.52 2.99 -5.59
C GLN A 285 14.16 3.45 -7.00
N ARG A 286 15.14 3.55 -7.90
CA ARG A 286 14.90 3.91 -9.31
C ARG A 286 14.00 2.88 -9.99
N MET A 287 14.17 1.60 -9.71
CA MET A 287 13.34 0.54 -10.26
C MET A 287 11.87 0.72 -9.87
N ILE A 288 11.56 0.88 -8.60
CA ILE A 288 10.17 1.05 -8.16
C ILE A 288 9.58 2.41 -8.56
N ASP A 289 10.40 3.44 -8.78
CA ASP A 289 9.97 4.75 -9.25
C ASP A 289 9.90 4.84 -10.79
N THR A 290 10.22 3.78 -11.52
CA THR A 290 10.05 3.71 -12.98
C THR A 290 8.58 3.53 -13.31
N VAL A 291 7.94 4.60 -13.77
CA VAL A 291 6.50 4.67 -14.07
C VAL A 291 6.27 5.36 -15.41
N PRO A 292 5.08 5.25 -16.02
CA PRO A 292 4.73 6.04 -17.19
C PRO A 292 4.95 7.54 -16.97
N SER A 293 5.44 8.26 -17.98
CA SER A 293 5.80 9.68 -17.86
C SER A 293 4.65 10.62 -17.47
N THR A 294 3.42 10.15 -17.60
CA THR A 294 2.20 10.86 -17.18
C THR A 294 1.91 10.74 -15.70
N VAL A 295 2.54 9.78 -15.00
CA VAL A 295 2.33 9.50 -13.58
C VAL A 295 3.24 10.39 -12.75
N LYS A 296 2.70 10.95 -11.67
CA LYS A 296 3.44 11.68 -10.64
C LYS A 296 3.31 10.95 -9.32
N LEU A 297 4.44 10.55 -8.77
CA LEU A 297 4.50 9.89 -7.48
C LEU A 297 4.58 10.91 -6.34
N SER A 298 3.89 10.62 -5.25
CA SER A 298 3.90 11.38 -4.00
C SER A 298 4.52 10.54 -2.88
N ASP A 299 5.38 11.15 -2.06
CA ASP A 299 5.90 10.51 -0.87
C ASP A 299 4.77 10.24 0.12
N ILE A 300 4.73 9.03 0.66
CA ILE A 300 3.76 8.63 1.69
C ILE A 300 4.41 8.53 3.07
N THR A 301 5.29 9.48 3.39
CA THR A 301 5.82 9.60 4.76
C THR A 301 4.66 9.71 5.73
N PRO A 302 4.63 8.88 6.80
CA PRO A 302 3.48 8.84 7.68
C PRO A 302 3.24 10.16 8.40
N MET A 303 2.00 10.62 8.39
CA MET A 303 1.60 11.82 9.12
C MET A 303 1.90 11.69 10.63
N LYS A 304 2.29 12.80 11.26
CA LYS A 304 2.55 12.84 12.70
C LYS A 304 1.28 12.54 13.50
N VAL A 305 0.16 13.12 13.10
CA VAL A 305 -1.17 12.88 13.66
C VAL A 305 -2.15 12.67 12.51
N LYS A 306 -2.94 11.60 12.58
CA LYS A 306 -3.94 11.28 11.55
C LYS A 306 -5.18 10.65 12.18
N PRO A 307 -6.40 11.10 11.82
CA PRO A 307 -7.63 10.38 12.14
C PRO A 307 -7.68 9.05 11.38
N ARG A 308 -8.25 8.02 12.00
CA ARG A 308 -8.49 6.73 11.36
C ARG A 308 -9.87 6.18 11.72
N SER A 309 -10.54 5.58 10.74
CA SER A 309 -11.88 5.00 10.90
C SER A 309 -12.88 5.97 11.53
N LEU A 310 -12.74 7.26 11.17
CA LEU A 310 -13.62 8.29 11.70
C LEU A 310 -15.04 8.09 11.16
N GLN A 311 -16.02 8.02 12.05
CA GLN A 311 -17.41 7.81 11.69
C GLN A 311 -18.34 8.72 12.45
N LEU A 312 -19.22 9.38 11.71
CA LEU A 312 -20.35 10.13 12.25
C LEU A 312 -21.62 9.29 12.11
N LYS A 313 -22.49 9.29 13.11
CA LYS A 313 -23.78 8.58 13.12
C LYS A 313 -24.89 9.52 13.54
N LEU A 314 -26.04 9.41 12.91
CA LEU A 314 -27.28 10.02 13.41
C LEU A 314 -28.00 9.00 14.28
N LEU A 315 -28.22 9.33 15.54
CA LEU A 315 -28.98 8.50 16.49
C LEU A 315 -30.48 8.68 16.33
N SER A 316 -31.27 7.70 16.77
CA SER A 316 -32.74 7.80 16.77
C SER A 316 -33.28 8.93 17.66
N THR A 317 -32.46 9.46 18.56
CA THR A 317 -32.75 10.66 19.36
C THR A 317 -32.58 11.96 18.57
N GLY A 318 -31.99 11.91 17.37
CA GLY A 318 -31.67 13.07 16.54
C GLY A 318 -30.31 13.70 16.83
N GLU A 319 -29.54 13.14 17.76
CA GLU A 319 -28.21 13.60 18.09
C GLU A 319 -27.18 12.98 17.14
N LEU A 320 -26.09 13.72 16.88
CA LEU A 320 -24.94 13.18 16.17
C LEU A 320 -23.93 12.59 17.16
N GLN A 321 -23.41 11.42 16.83
CA GLN A 321 -22.37 10.74 17.57
C GLN A 321 -21.13 10.60 16.69
N LEU A 322 -19.95 10.93 17.23
CA LEU A 322 -18.66 10.76 16.58
C LEU A 322 -17.87 9.66 17.24
N ASP A 323 -17.38 8.71 16.43
CA ASP A 323 -16.51 7.60 16.81
C ASP A 323 -15.25 7.62 15.93
N GLY A 324 -14.23 6.85 16.32
CA GLY A 324 -13.02 6.63 15.55
C GLY A 324 -11.76 6.64 16.39
N TYR A 325 -10.64 6.82 15.71
CA TYR A 325 -9.32 6.82 16.35
C TYR A 325 -8.50 8.01 15.89
N ILE A 326 -7.59 8.43 16.77
CA ILE A 326 -6.47 9.33 16.44
C ILE A 326 -5.18 8.50 16.49
N ARG A 327 -4.47 8.43 15.39
CA ARG A 327 -3.14 7.85 15.30
C ARG A 327 -2.09 8.94 15.52
N VAL A 328 -1.16 8.70 16.44
CA VAL A 328 -0.02 9.59 16.73
C VAL A 328 1.28 8.82 16.48
N ARG A 329 2.14 9.34 15.60
CA ARG A 329 3.46 8.78 15.33
C ARG A 329 4.45 9.22 16.43
N SER A 330 5.11 8.24 17.05
CA SER A 330 6.26 8.48 17.93
C SER A 330 7.56 8.44 17.11
N GLU A 331 8.52 9.28 17.46
CA GLU A 331 9.86 9.22 16.89
C GLU A 331 10.82 8.36 17.73
N ASP A 332 10.44 8.09 18.98
CA ASP A 332 11.20 7.22 19.87
C ASP A 332 10.85 5.75 19.61
N ARG A 333 11.84 4.96 19.24
CA ARG A 333 11.72 3.49 19.10
C ARG A 333 11.47 2.79 20.44
N GLY A 334 11.72 3.47 21.55
CA GLY A 334 11.36 3.00 22.88
C GLY A 334 9.87 3.21 23.13
N LEU A 335 9.32 2.40 23.99
CA LEU A 335 8.01 2.60 24.62
C LEU A 335 8.10 3.80 25.57
N GLY A 336 8.45 4.99 25.03
CA GLY A 336 8.41 6.23 25.76
C GLY A 336 7.03 6.42 26.41
N GLU A 337 6.94 7.29 27.38
CA GLU A 337 5.65 7.57 28.02
C GLU A 337 4.62 7.97 26.96
N GLN A 338 3.50 7.29 26.99
CA GLN A 338 2.38 7.50 26.11
C GLN A 338 1.83 8.92 26.31
N PRO A 339 1.78 9.77 25.26
CA PRO A 339 1.24 11.11 25.41
C PRO A 339 -0.25 11.10 25.72
N THR A 340 -0.76 12.18 26.30
CA THR A 340 -2.20 12.42 26.41
C THR A 340 -2.68 13.11 25.14
N VAL A 341 -3.78 12.61 24.56
CA VAL A 341 -4.36 13.15 23.34
C VAL A 341 -5.79 13.61 23.61
N LYS A 342 -6.09 14.83 23.15
CA LYS A 342 -7.42 15.44 23.29
C LYS A 342 -7.83 16.09 21.97
N LEU A 343 -9.16 16.14 21.72
CA LEU A 343 -9.71 16.86 20.58
C LEU A 343 -10.23 18.22 21.02
N VAL A 344 -10.02 19.22 20.17
CA VAL A 344 -10.62 20.55 20.25
C VAL A 344 -11.44 20.75 19.00
N TYR A 345 -12.77 20.71 19.11
CA TYR A 345 -13.63 20.75 17.94
C TYR A 345 -14.39 22.06 17.80
N ALA A 346 -14.72 22.39 16.58
CA ALA A 346 -15.63 23.46 16.22
C ALA A 346 -16.99 22.86 15.82
N ASP A 347 -18.07 23.47 16.26
CA ASP A 347 -19.42 23.10 15.85
C ASP A 347 -19.71 23.48 14.37
N ARG A 348 -20.91 23.22 13.89
CA ARG A 348 -21.33 23.56 12.51
C ARG A 348 -21.18 25.02 12.15
N THR A 349 -21.24 25.94 13.13
CA THR A 349 -21.10 27.38 12.92
C THR A 349 -19.63 27.83 12.89
N GLY A 350 -18.70 26.92 13.16
CA GLY A 350 -17.28 27.21 13.30
C GLY A 350 -16.90 27.71 14.71
N GLN A 351 -17.86 27.73 15.66
CA GLN A 351 -17.55 28.10 17.03
C GLN A 351 -16.79 27.00 17.73
N ILE A 352 -15.59 27.33 18.21
CA ILE A 352 -14.75 26.39 18.96
C ILE A 352 -15.41 26.08 20.30
N ASN A 353 -15.60 24.81 20.59
CA ASN A 353 -16.05 24.35 21.89
C ASN A 353 -14.91 24.49 22.92
N SER A 354 -15.19 25.13 24.06
CA SER A 354 -14.22 25.24 25.14
C SER A 354 -13.91 23.92 25.84
N THR A 355 -14.82 22.95 25.73
CA THR A 355 -14.61 21.62 26.34
C THR A 355 -13.80 20.77 25.39
N ARG A 356 -12.63 20.34 25.86
CA ARG A 356 -11.81 19.36 25.15
C ARG A 356 -12.35 17.95 25.37
N ILE A 357 -12.28 17.13 24.32
CA ILE A 357 -12.68 15.74 24.37
C ILE A 357 -11.45 14.91 24.72
N ASP A 358 -11.52 14.21 25.83
CA ASP A 358 -10.50 13.21 26.20
C ASP A 358 -10.63 11.98 25.31
N THR A 359 -9.50 11.45 24.84
CA THR A 359 -9.44 10.19 24.13
C THR A 359 -8.87 9.09 25.01
N THR A 360 -9.20 7.84 24.70
CA THR A 360 -8.73 6.68 25.46
C THR A 360 -7.59 5.98 24.71
N PRO A 361 -6.39 5.83 25.32
CA PRO A 361 -5.30 5.13 24.67
C PRO A 361 -5.61 3.65 24.48
N VAL A 362 -5.37 3.14 23.29
CA VAL A 362 -5.46 1.72 22.97
C VAL A 362 -4.17 1.02 23.39
N ARG A 363 -4.26 -0.14 24.03
CA ARG A 363 -3.10 -0.83 24.61
C ARG A 363 -2.09 -1.33 23.57
N GLN A 364 -2.54 -1.58 22.36
CA GLN A 364 -1.69 -2.11 21.31
C GLN A 364 -1.27 -1.01 20.35
N GLN A 365 -0.03 -1.07 19.96
CA GLN A 365 0.60 -0.11 19.05
C GLN A 365 0.62 -0.65 17.62
N GLY A 366 0.70 0.23 16.68
CA GLY A 366 0.94 -0.08 15.28
C GLY A 366 2.31 0.40 14.81
N GLY A 367 2.67 0.06 13.56
CA GLY A 367 3.85 0.58 12.90
C GLY A 367 5.16 -0.13 13.24
N MET A 368 5.12 -1.32 13.79
CA MET A 368 6.31 -2.12 14.08
C MET A 368 6.41 -3.29 13.11
N GLY A 369 7.32 -3.20 12.19
CA GLY A 369 7.73 -4.28 11.32
C GLY A 369 9.27 -4.34 11.25
N SER A 370 9.82 -5.42 10.74
CA SER A 370 11.26 -5.50 10.52
C SER A 370 11.71 -4.35 9.62
N GLY A 371 12.58 -3.48 10.12
CA GLY A 371 13.10 -2.32 9.40
C GLY A 371 12.21 -1.07 9.39
N PHE A 372 11.00 -1.09 9.94
CA PHE A 372 10.18 0.11 10.10
C PHE A 372 10.62 0.90 11.35
N GLU A 373 10.77 2.22 11.19
CA GLU A 373 11.35 3.08 12.24
C GLU A 373 10.30 3.78 13.10
N ALA A 374 9.06 3.84 12.63
CA ALA A 374 7.98 4.52 13.32
C ALA A 374 7.22 3.60 14.28
N VAL A 375 6.82 4.15 15.40
CA VAL A 375 5.86 3.55 16.34
C VAL A 375 4.62 4.42 16.34
N PHE A 376 3.45 3.79 16.23
CA PHE A 376 2.17 4.50 16.25
C PHE A 376 1.39 4.16 17.51
N TRP A 377 0.89 5.20 18.16
CA TRP A 377 -0.06 5.12 19.24
C TRP A 377 -1.45 5.41 18.70
N PHE A 378 -2.42 4.62 19.12
CA PHE A 378 -3.83 4.82 18.79
C PHE A 378 -4.62 5.26 20.02
N TYR A 379 -5.49 6.23 19.80
CA TYR A 379 -6.36 6.81 20.81
C TYR A 379 -7.80 6.72 20.32
N GLU A 380 -8.64 5.99 21.04
CA GLU A 380 -10.06 5.87 20.73
C GLU A 380 -10.80 7.17 21.10
N ILE A 381 -11.63 7.65 20.21
CA ILE A 381 -12.58 8.73 20.47
C ILE A 381 -13.78 8.10 21.18
N PRO A 382 -14.05 8.45 22.44
CA PRO A 382 -15.17 7.86 23.16
C PRO A 382 -16.48 8.36 22.57
N SER A 383 -17.22 7.53 21.91
CA SER A 383 -18.56 7.79 21.29
C SER A 383 -19.25 9.08 21.77
N ILE A 384 -18.77 10.23 21.30
CA ILE A 384 -19.19 11.54 21.81
C ILE A 384 -20.46 12.03 21.14
N ILE A 385 -21.35 12.61 21.92
CA ILE A 385 -22.55 13.29 21.40
C ILE A 385 -22.22 14.74 21.06
N LEU A 386 -22.67 15.18 19.89
CA LEU A 386 -22.42 16.49 19.30
C LEU A 386 -23.74 17.24 19.09
N PRO A 387 -24.29 17.91 20.10
CA PRO A 387 -25.63 18.51 20.02
C PRO A 387 -25.77 19.56 18.93
N ASN A 388 -24.69 20.30 18.65
CA ASN A 388 -24.64 21.35 17.62
C ASN A 388 -23.91 20.88 16.34
N GLY A 389 -23.68 19.55 16.19
CA GLY A 389 -22.87 18.99 15.12
C GLY A 389 -21.40 19.37 15.22
N ILE A 390 -20.68 19.14 14.13
CA ILE A 390 -19.24 19.39 14.04
C ILE A 390 -18.90 19.86 12.63
N SER A 391 -17.92 20.75 12.49
CA SER A 391 -17.33 21.13 11.20
C SER A 391 -15.90 20.58 11.05
N HIS A 392 -15.12 20.66 12.09
CA HIS A 392 -13.74 20.15 12.14
C HIS A 392 -13.28 20.01 13.58
N PHE A 393 -12.13 19.36 13.77
CA PHE A 393 -11.43 19.36 15.05
C PHE A 393 -9.93 19.54 14.83
N ASN A 394 -9.22 19.93 15.89
CA ASN A 394 -7.78 19.90 16.02
C ASN A 394 -7.39 18.90 17.10
N VAL A 395 -6.15 18.42 17.07
CA VAL A 395 -5.64 17.43 18.03
C VAL A 395 -4.58 18.07 18.91
N SER A 396 -4.78 18.00 20.21
CA SER A 396 -3.79 18.37 21.21
C SER A 396 -3.07 17.13 21.72
N VAL A 397 -1.75 17.13 21.64
CA VAL A 397 -0.87 16.07 22.13
C VAL A 397 0.01 16.62 23.23
N THR A 398 -0.13 16.11 24.45
CA THR A 398 0.66 16.54 25.60
C THR A 398 1.66 15.44 25.98
N ASN A 399 2.95 15.76 25.99
CA ASN A 399 3.99 14.90 26.53
C ASN A 399 3.84 14.80 28.04
N THR A 400 3.66 13.60 28.56
CA THR A 400 3.36 13.36 29.99
C THR A 400 4.56 13.66 30.90
N THR A 401 5.79 13.51 30.41
CA THR A 401 7.00 13.78 31.17
C THR A 401 7.29 15.27 31.28
N THR A 402 7.19 16.01 30.18
CA THR A 402 7.58 17.43 30.12
C THR A 402 6.42 18.38 30.34
N GLY A 403 5.17 17.91 30.21
CA GLY A 403 3.98 18.74 30.20
C GLY A 403 3.82 19.61 28.96
N LEU A 404 4.71 19.47 27.96
CA LEU A 404 4.65 20.27 26.74
C LEU A 404 3.45 19.82 25.89
N GLU A 405 2.59 20.78 25.57
CA GLU A 405 1.44 20.59 24.69
C GLU A 405 1.77 21.06 23.27
N THR A 406 1.45 20.23 22.28
CA THR A 406 1.57 20.55 20.85
C THR A 406 0.23 20.39 20.18
N PHE A 407 -0.17 21.37 19.37
CA PHE A 407 -1.40 21.35 18.59
C PHE A 407 -1.11 20.94 17.16
N TYR A 408 -1.96 20.05 16.64
CA TYR A 408 -1.97 19.61 15.25
C TYR A 408 -3.30 20.03 14.62
N ASP A 409 -3.22 20.89 13.63
CA ASP A 409 -4.33 21.55 12.97
C ASP A 409 -4.45 21.19 11.48
N ASN A 410 -3.85 20.06 11.07
CA ASN A 410 -3.93 19.57 9.70
C ASN A 410 -3.49 20.65 8.68
N ASN A 411 -2.31 21.24 8.91
CA ASN A 411 -1.74 22.32 8.11
C ASN A 411 -2.63 23.59 8.06
N GLY A 412 -3.24 23.92 9.17
CA GLY A 412 -4.09 25.12 9.32
C GLY A 412 -5.54 24.94 8.87
N ASN A 413 -5.93 23.77 8.38
CA ASN A 413 -7.30 23.53 7.86
C ASN A 413 -8.23 22.87 8.89
N GLY A 414 -7.70 22.38 10.02
CA GLY A 414 -8.41 21.47 10.89
C GLY A 414 -8.60 20.09 10.24
N TYR A 415 -9.01 19.11 11.03
CA TYR A 415 -9.44 17.80 10.52
C TYR A 415 -10.94 17.89 10.22
N PRO A 416 -11.36 17.96 8.95
CA PRO A 416 -12.75 18.23 8.60
C PRO A 416 -13.64 17.02 8.92
N VAL A 417 -14.86 17.32 9.33
CA VAL A 417 -15.94 16.34 9.51
C VAL A 417 -17.17 16.89 8.80
N GLN A 418 -17.60 16.22 7.76
CA GLN A 418 -18.81 16.61 7.05
C GLN A 418 -20.04 15.86 7.62
N ASP A 419 -21.20 16.53 7.66
CA ASP A 419 -22.47 15.98 8.10
C ASP A 419 -23.64 16.26 7.15
N ASN A 420 -23.33 16.60 5.90
CA ASN A 420 -24.33 16.82 4.86
C ASN A 420 -25.03 15.53 4.44
N ILE A 421 -24.26 14.43 4.41
CA ILE A 421 -24.75 13.06 4.25
C ILE A 421 -23.98 12.15 5.19
N ILE A 422 -24.70 11.27 5.88
CA ILE A 422 -24.13 10.39 6.91
C ILE A 422 -24.60 8.96 6.63
N PHE A 423 -23.68 8.05 6.42
CA PHE A 423 -23.96 6.62 6.28
C PHE A 423 -24.56 6.06 7.57
N GLN A 424 -25.65 5.29 7.44
CA GLN A 424 -26.35 4.69 8.55
C GLN A 424 -26.12 3.17 8.57
N SER A 425 -25.05 2.73 9.23
CA SER A 425 -24.63 1.33 9.24
C SER A 425 -25.69 0.38 9.80
N ALA A 426 -26.42 0.76 10.86
CA ALA A 426 -27.45 -0.07 11.46
C ALA A 426 -28.69 -0.25 10.55
N GLN A 427 -29.01 0.74 9.69
CA GLN A 427 -30.10 0.69 8.73
C GLN A 427 -29.67 0.15 7.37
N SER A 428 -28.38 -0.15 7.22
CA SER A 428 -27.80 -0.77 6.02
C SER A 428 -27.55 -2.26 6.27
N CYS A 429 -27.66 -3.09 5.24
CA CYS A 429 -27.50 -4.53 5.38
C CYS A 429 -27.04 -5.19 4.10
N LEU A 430 -26.43 -6.36 4.23
CA LEU A 430 -26.05 -7.24 3.12
C LEU A 430 -26.74 -8.59 3.32
N VAL A 431 -27.80 -8.85 2.55
CA VAL A 431 -28.65 -10.02 2.71
C VAL A 431 -28.29 -11.07 1.68
N PHE A 432 -27.80 -12.20 2.13
CA PHE A 432 -27.53 -13.36 1.29
C PHE A 432 -28.80 -14.19 1.03
N PRO A 433 -28.89 -14.89 -0.12
CA PRO A 433 -29.90 -15.93 -0.32
C PRO A 433 -29.87 -16.96 0.82
N PRO A 434 -31.02 -17.61 1.15
CA PRO A 434 -31.11 -18.52 2.30
C PRO A 434 -30.15 -19.71 2.26
N ASP A 435 -29.75 -20.14 1.06
CA ASP A 435 -28.81 -21.24 0.83
C ASP A 435 -27.35 -20.75 0.70
N MET A 436 -27.12 -19.45 0.94
CA MET A 436 -25.81 -18.80 0.77
C MET A 436 -25.23 -18.91 -0.64
N SER A 437 -26.03 -19.35 -1.61
CA SER A 437 -25.65 -19.43 -3.02
C SER A 437 -26.25 -18.26 -3.81
N GLY A 438 -25.44 -17.66 -4.66
CA GLY A 438 -25.89 -16.56 -5.53
C GLY A 438 -25.65 -15.17 -4.99
N ASP A 439 -26.24 -14.23 -5.65
CA ASP A 439 -25.94 -12.80 -5.53
C ASP A 439 -26.64 -12.19 -4.30
N PRO A 440 -25.90 -11.62 -3.33
CA PRO A 440 -26.49 -10.96 -2.18
C PRO A 440 -27.09 -9.60 -2.55
N ASN A 441 -28.10 -9.19 -1.79
CA ASN A 441 -28.73 -7.88 -1.93
C ASN A 441 -28.15 -6.90 -0.90
N LEU A 442 -27.44 -5.90 -1.39
CA LEU A 442 -26.93 -4.77 -0.59
C LEU A 442 -28.03 -3.71 -0.48
N THR A 443 -28.34 -3.29 0.74
CA THR A 443 -29.16 -2.09 1.00
C THR A 443 -28.33 -1.09 1.80
N LEU A 444 -28.23 0.14 1.28
CA LEU A 444 -27.54 1.24 1.95
C LEU A 444 -28.56 2.30 2.34
N THR A 445 -28.39 2.84 3.54
CA THR A 445 -29.20 3.92 4.08
C THR A 445 -28.30 5.08 4.50
N ALA A 446 -28.72 6.30 4.16
CA ALA A 446 -28.03 7.53 4.52
C ALA A 446 -29.00 8.55 5.08
N ALA A 447 -28.53 9.34 6.05
CA ALA A 447 -29.21 10.52 6.57
C ALA A 447 -28.67 11.75 5.81
N VAL A 448 -29.54 12.47 5.11
CA VAL A 448 -29.23 13.70 4.38
C VAL A 448 -29.74 14.88 5.17
N ARG A 449 -28.89 15.88 5.39
CA ARG A 449 -29.23 17.07 6.19
C ARG A 449 -30.24 17.95 5.48
N ASP A 450 -31.29 18.33 6.21
CA ASP A 450 -32.36 19.22 5.70
C ASP A 450 -31.90 20.67 5.59
N GLY A 451 -32.62 21.46 4.78
CA GLY A 451 -32.44 22.90 4.68
C GLY A 451 -31.25 23.38 3.84
N LEU A 452 -30.46 22.48 3.25
CA LEU A 452 -29.30 22.83 2.42
C LEU A 452 -29.54 22.68 0.91
N ASN A 453 -30.78 22.39 0.50
CA ASN A 453 -31.14 22.15 -0.90
C ASN A 453 -30.26 21.07 -1.56
N LEU A 454 -29.90 20.02 -0.79
CA LEU A 454 -29.16 18.87 -1.27
C LEU A 454 -30.06 18.03 -2.18
N THR A 455 -29.50 17.54 -3.28
CA THR A 455 -30.22 16.82 -4.33
C THR A 455 -29.50 15.51 -4.71
N ASN A 456 -30.20 14.66 -5.46
CA ASN A 456 -29.67 13.45 -6.05
C ASN A 456 -28.98 12.49 -5.05
N PRO A 457 -29.63 12.15 -3.91
CA PRO A 457 -29.04 11.14 -3.02
C PRO A 457 -28.85 9.84 -3.79
N SER A 458 -27.62 9.32 -3.73
CA SER A 458 -27.20 8.14 -4.47
C SER A 458 -26.13 7.39 -3.68
N PHE A 459 -25.80 6.19 -4.11
CA PHE A 459 -24.63 5.50 -3.61
C PHE A 459 -23.82 4.89 -4.76
N ASN A 460 -22.54 4.76 -4.53
CA ASN A 460 -21.63 3.99 -5.34
C ASN A 460 -21.30 2.67 -4.63
N VAL A 461 -21.09 1.62 -5.40
CA VAL A 461 -20.56 0.35 -4.90
C VAL A 461 -19.52 -0.16 -5.88
N VAL A 462 -18.44 -0.70 -5.37
CA VAL A 462 -17.38 -1.28 -6.19
C VAL A 462 -17.74 -2.73 -6.51
N VAL A 463 -17.74 -3.09 -7.80
CA VAL A 463 -18.01 -4.44 -8.28
C VAL A 463 -16.74 -5.00 -8.90
N GLN A 464 -16.32 -6.18 -8.46
CA GLN A 464 -15.22 -6.93 -9.06
C GLN A 464 -15.70 -7.57 -10.36
N THR A 465 -15.08 -7.21 -11.47
CA THR A 465 -15.43 -7.73 -12.80
C THR A 465 -14.25 -8.52 -13.35
N PRO A 466 -14.43 -9.81 -13.67
CA PRO A 466 -13.36 -10.62 -14.23
C PRO A 466 -12.73 -9.98 -15.48
N ARG A 467 -11.41 -10.08 -15.60
CA ARG A 467 -10.65 -9.66 -16.79
C ARG A 467 -10.19 -10.89 -17.56
N ALA A 468 -10.22 -10.81 -18.89
CA ALA A 468 -9.66 -11.86 -19.72
C ALA A 468 -8.14 -11.99 -19.48
N ASN A 469 -7.65 -13.20 -19.34
CA ASN A 469 -6.22 -13.51 -19.13
C ASN A 469 -5.59 -12.86 -17.90
N SER A 470 -6.37 -12.53 -16.88
CA SER A 470 -5.86 -11.99 -15.62
C SER A 470 -6.64 -12.56 -14.45
N MET A 471 -5.96 -12.90 -13.38
CA MET A 471 -6.62 -13.27 -12.13
C MET A 471 -7.08 -12.05 -11.31
N VAL A 472 -6.52 -10.87 -11.58
CA VAL A 472 -6.88 -9.63 -10.89
C VAL A 472 -8.12 -9.03 -11.55
N PRO A 473 -9.27 -8.94 -10.87
CA PRO A 473 -10.48 -8.37 -11.44
C PRO A 473 -10.36 -6.86 -11.66
N ALA A 474 -11.19 -6.34 -12.55
CA ALA A 474 -11.40 -4.90 -12.65
C ALA A 474 -12.30 -4.44 -11.49
N LEU A 475 -11.94 -3.34 -10.87
CA LEU A 475 -12.78 -2.67 -9.89
C LEU A 475 -13.67 -1.65 -10.63
N VAL A 476 -14.96 -1.95 -10.74
CA VAL A 476 -15.92 -1.11 -11.49
C VAL A 476 -16.88 -0.46 -10.52
N VAL A 477 -16.89 0.86 -10.48
CA VAL A 477 -17.85 1.61 -9.67
C VAL A 477 -19.23 1.58 -10.35
N LYS A 478 -20.23 1.10 -9.62
CA LYS A 478 -21.65 1.14 -10.02
C LYS A 478 -22.39 2.12 -9.14
N SER A 479 -23.18 2.98 -9.75
CA SER A 479 -24.00 3.97 -9.05
C SER A 479 -25.49 3.59 -9.08
N ALA A 480 -26.18 3.81 -7.97
CA ALA A 480 -27.62 3.64 -7.89
C ALA A 480 -28.26 4.78 -7.09
N PRO A 481 -29.48 5.22 -7.49
CA PRO A 481 -30.20 6.26 -6.77
C PRO A 481 -30.74 5.76 -5.44
N MET A 482 -30.82 6.64 -4.47
CA MET A 482 -31.50 6.40 -3.19
C MET A 482 -32.89 7.07 -3.21
N LYS A 483 -33.86 6.44 -2.58
CA LYS A 483 -35.24 6.92 -2.47
C LYS A 483 -35.52 7.34 -1.03
N LEU A 484 -36.44 8.28 -0.87
CA LEU A 484 -36.93 8.68 0.43
C LEU A 484 -37.41 7.46 1.21
N LEU A 485 -36.82 7.24 2.38
CA LEU A 485 -37.23 6.19 3.31
C LEU A 485 -38.12 6.78 4.41
N GLN A 486 -37.66 7.83 5.09
CA GLN A 486 -38.34 8.42 6.22
C GLN A 486 -37.88 9.88 6.43
N SER A 487 -38.82 10.81 6.62
CA SER A 487 -38.51 12.14 7.12
C SER A 487 -38.43 12.11 8.65
N THR A 488 -37.45 12.78 9.21
CA THR A 488 -37.30 12.91 10.67
C THR A 488 -37.68 14.34 11.13
N THR A 489 -37.84 14.53 12.41
CA THR A 489 -38.03 15.86 13.04
C THR A 489 -36.70 16.47 13.49
N PHE A 490 -35.58 15.81 13.20
CA PHE A 490 -34.27 16.15 13.74
C PHE A 490 -33.34 16.86 12.75
N GLY A 491 -33.89 17.39 11.65
CA GLY A 491 -33.13 18.11 10.63
C GLY A 491 -32.37 17.20 9.66
N TYR A 492 -32.78 15.95 9.55
CA TYR A 492 -32.31 14.97 8.58
C TYR A 492 -33.45 14.21 7.95
N THR A 493 -33.25 13.83 6.70
CA THR A 493 -34.16 12.95 5.96
C THR A 493 -33.39 11.69 5.57
N LEU A 494 -33.98 10.51 5.84
CA LEU A 494 -33.38 9.22 5.53
C LEU A 494 -33.73 8.80 4.09
N TYR A 495 -32.71 8.38 3.37
CA TYR A 495 -32.80 7.81 2.03
C TYR A 495 -32.21 6.41 2.03
N SER A 496 -32.78 5.50 1.23
CA SER A 496 -32.28 4.14 1.09
C SER A 496 -32.31 3.71 -0.37
N GLY A 497 -31.36 2.86 -0.74
CA GLY A 497 -31.29 2.25 -2.06
C GLY A 497 -30.67 0.86 -1.99
N SER A 498 -30.98 0.01 -2.97
CA SER A 498 -30.51 -1.37 -3.00
C SER A 498 -29.83 -1.69 -4.32
N TYR A 499 -28.87 -2.63 -4.27
CA TYR A 499 -28.14 -3.16 -5.41
C TYR A 499 -27.85 -4.63 -5.19
N THR A 500 -28.11 -5.45 -6.20
CA THR A 500 -27.74 -6.88 -6.17
C THR A 500 -26.28 -7.01 -6.57
N LEU A 501 -25.43 -7.40 -5.64
CA LEU A 501 -23.99 -7.61 -5.87
C LEU A 501 -23.76 -8.99 -6.52
N PRO A 502 -22.82 -9.11 -7.47
CA PRO A 502 -22.30 -10.42 -7.82
C PRO A 502 -21.73 -11.14 -6.60
N ALA A 503 -21.90 -12.47 -6.55
CA ALA A 503 -21.50 -13.27 -5.37
C ALA A 503 -20.02 -13.12 -4.99
N ASP A 504 -19.13 -12.90 -5.96
CA ASP A 504 -17.70 -12.68 -5.77
C ASP A 504 -17.35 -11.25 -5.34
N SER A 505 -18.33 -10.33 -5.35
CA SER A 505 -18.17 -8.93 -4.95
C SER A 505 -18.83 -8.60 -3.61
N TRP A 506 -19.21 -9.56 -2.78
CA TRP A 506 -19.91 -9.32 -1.53
C TRP A 506 -19.07 -8.55 -0.50
N SER A 507 -17.75 -8.79 -0.49
CA SER A 507 -16.79 -8.05 0.34
C SER A 507 -16.14 -6.96 -0.50
N THR A 508 -16.67 -5.76 -0.41
CA THR A 508 -16.24 -4.60 -1.19
C THR A 508 -16.48 -3.30 -0.42
N THR A 509 -16.34 -2.17 -1.09
CA THR A 509 -16.58 -0.85 -0.51
C THR A 509 -17.73 -0.13 -1.20
N ALA A 510 -18.39 0.73 -0.43
CA ALA A 510 -19.46 1.57 -0.93
C ALA A 510 -19.37 2.98 -0.35
N ASP A 511 -19.93 3.95 -1.09
CA ASP A 511 -20.00 5.36 -0.73
C ASP A 511 -21.44 5.84 -0.82
N VAL A 512 -21.89 6.69 0.11
CA VAL A 512 -23.15 7.42 -0.04
C VAL A 512 -22.87 8.87 -0.42
N LEU A 513 -23.63 9.43 -1.38
CA LEU A 513 -23.35 10.70 -2.01
C LEU A 513 -24.60 11.56 -2.11
N VAL A 514 -24.40 12.88 -2.05
CA VAL A 514 -25.44 13.88 -2.32
C VAL A 514 -24.81 15.10 -2.99
N GLU A 515 -25.56 15.79 -3.81
CA GLU A 515 -25.10 16.97 -4.55
C GLU A 515 -25.67 18.27 -3.92
N GLY A 516 -24.78 19.22 -3.65
CA GLY A 516 -25.16 20.57 -3.20
C GLY A 516 -25.61 21.48 -4.34
N PRO A 517 -26.22 22.63 -4.02
CA PRO A 517 -26.73 23.59 -5.01
C PRO A 517 -25.63 24.23 -5.86
N ASP A 518 -24.38 24.14 -5.41
CA ASP A 518 -23.16 24.60 -6.11
C ASP A 518 -22.53 23.54 -6.98
N GLY A 519 -23.14 22.33 -7.06
CA GLY A 519 -22.60 21.17 -7.77
C GLY A 519 -21.50 20.44 -7.01
N ILE A 520 -21.19 20.85 -5.78
CA ILE A 520 -20.23 20.13 -4.94
C ILE A 520 -20.87 18.83 -4.46
N LYS A 521 -20.16 17.74 -4.63
CA LYS A 521 -20.57 16.43 -4.11
C LYS A 521 -20.04 16.25 -2.69
N TYR A 522 -20.95 15.88 -1.79
CA TYR A 522 -20.64 15.46 -0.44
C TYR A 522 -20.74 13.94 -0.38
N GLU A 523 -19.78 13.33 0.30
CA GLU A 523 -19.62 11.89 0.36
C GLU A 523 -19.32 11.43 1.80
N ASP A 524 -19.94 10.34 2.22
CA ASP A 524 -19.49 9.53 3.33
C ASP A 524 -19.13 8.14 2.78
N GLY A 525 -17.85 7.95 2.50
CA GLY A 525 -17.34 6.91 1.62
C GLY A 525 -16.47 5.86 2.27
N PHE A 526 -16.08 4.89 1.43
CA PHE A 526 -15.19 3.78 1.74
C PHE A 526 -15.72 2.91 2.89
N LYS A 527 -17.04 2.65 2.88
CA LYS A 527 -17.69 1.79 3.87
C LYS A 527 -17.60 0.33 3.43
N SER A 528 -17.07 -0.50 4.29
CA SER A 528 -16.92 -1.94 4.03
C SER A 528 -18.27 -2.65 4.05
N THR A 529 -18.59 -3.41 3.00
CA THR A 529 -19.86 -4.14 2.92
C THR A 529 -19.87 -5.40 3.78
N ASN A 530 -18.71 -6.00 4.06
CA ASN A 530 -18.58 -7.20 4.89
C ASN A 530 -18.80 -6.94 6.40
N GLU A 531 -18.82 -5.67 6.82
CA GLU A 531 -19.13 -5.26 8.19
C GLU A 531 -20.63 -5.06 8.43
N LEU A 532 -21.44 -5.15 7.38
CA LEU A 532 -22.87 -4.95 7.47
C LEU A 532 -23.59 -6.16 8.03
N SER A 533 -24.65 -5.91 8.78
CA SER A 533 -25.56 -6.96 9.24
C SER A 533 -26.27 -7.63 8.06
N ASN A 534 -26.75 -8.86 8.27
CA ASN A 534 -27.64 -9.52 7.33
C ASN A 534 -29.12 -9.07 7.45
N GLU A 535 -29.42 -8.16 8.38
CA GLU A 535 -30.74 -7.56 8.54
C GLU A 535 -30.60 -6.05 8.72
N CYS A 536 -31.40 -5.27 7.98
CA CYS A 536 -31.48 -3.82 8.16
C CYS A 536 -32.37 -3.51 9.36
N SER A 537 -31.85 -2.76 10.33
CA SER A 537 -32.62 -2.29 11.47
C SER A 537 -33.56 -1.13 11.05
N SER A 538 -34.66 -0.94 11.75
CA SER A 538 -35.44 0.29 11.66
C SER A 538 -34.67 1.45 12.31
N PHE A 539 -34.94 2.67 11.85
CA PHE A 539 -34.36 3.90 12.45
C PHE A 539 -35.05 4.27 13.75
#